data_17ca5c8fef2f641c42deed21cb2fd248
#
_entry.id   17ca5c8fef2f641c42deed21cb2fd248
#
_cell.length_a   1.000
_cell.length_b   1.000
_cell.length_c   1.000
_cell.angle_alpha   90.00
_cell.angle_beta   90.00
_cell.angle_gamma   90.00
#
_symmetry.space_group_name_H-M   'P 1'
#
loop_
_entity.id
_entity.type
_entity.pdbx_description
1 polymer ?
#
loop_
_entity_poly.entity_id
_entity_poly.type
_entity_poly.pdbx_seq_one_letter_code
_entity_poly.pdbx_strand_id
1 'polypeptide(L)'
;MKAMVYGNGESRKVWDVTKRYESFITWGCNAIHRDCVVDNLVVIDYAMQQEVYQSEYAFSNKCHFADWAILDGFDPEFMKENFSSENIFETPKTDWDKCVVQGKDNADAESNYARIHNKFPGMDEKDLRIKCYKDVGLYITWLGQKDRVEDIDFPRNWSAGTTAIHLACQEGADEVYMLGFDLSNSNKPINNVYKGTDHYLPNDSKGFNPVNWISQLETIFDEFHEVKFTWVVNNDFISPTSRNNVHYMFYKDLDKLCQV
;
A
#
# COMPACT_ATOMS: atom_id res chain seq x y z
N MET A 1 -17.77 5.22 12.45
CA MET A 1 -17.70 4.71 11.03
C MET A 1 -17.08 3.31 11.07
N LYS A 2 -17.66 2.34 10.33
CA LYS A 2 -17.08 0.99 10.25
C LYS A 2 -16.19 0.86 9.03
N ALA A 3 -14.98 0.35 9.23
CA ALA A 3 -14.05 0.05 8.16
C ALA A 3 -13.86 -1.46 8.01
N MET A 4 -13.80 -1.94 6.77
CA MET A 4 -13.44 -3.32 6.43
C MET A 4 -12.12 -3.29 5.67
N VAL A 5 -11.07 -3.85 6.26
CA VAL A 5 -9.71 -3.80 5.72
C VAL A 5 -9.30 -5.18 5.20
N TYR A 6 -8.97 -5.25 3.92
CA TYR A 6 -8.57 -6.47 3.23
C TYR A 6 -7.04 -6.59 3.15
N GLY A 7 -6.47 -7.45 3.98
CA GLY A 7 -5.11 -7.96 3.82
C GLY A 7 -5.05 -9.05 2.73
N ASN A 8 -3.86 -9.56 2.44
CA ASN A 8 -3.63 -10.51 1.36
C ASN A 8 -3.45 -11.97 1.82
N GLY A 9 -3.75 -12.29 3.08
CA GLY A 9 -3.69 -13.66 3.61
C GLY A 9 -4.76 -14.57 3.00
N GLU A 10 -4.43 -15.86 2.92
CA GLU A 10 -5.28 -16.85 2.24
C GLU A 10 -6.59 -17.13 2.97
N SER A 11 -6.72 -16.79 4.26
CA SER A 11 -7.98 -16.93 5.00
C SER A 11 -9.13 -16.17 4.33
N ARG A 12 -8.83 -15.05 3.64
CA ARG A 12 -9.89 -14.28 2.98
C ARG A 12 -10.46 -14.94 1.71
N LYS A 13 -9.88 -16.05 1.21
CA LYS A 13 -10.43 -16.79 0.06
C LYS A 13 -11.86 -17.28 0.26
N VAL A 14 -12.29 -17.42 1.51
CA VAL A 14 -13.68 -17.80 1.85
C VAL A 14 -14.65 -16.63 1.80
N TRP A 15 -14.16 -15.39 1.62
CA TRP A 15 -14.93 -14.16 1.59
C TRP A 15 -15.04 -13.62 0.17
N ASP A 16 -16.24 -13.26 -0.23
CA ASP A 16 -16.50 -12.63 -1.52
C ASP A 16 -16.22 -11.12 -1.43
N VAL A 17 -14.99 -10.72 -1.81
CA VAL A 17 -14.54 -9.32 -1.77
C VAL A 17 -15.25 -8.42 -2.78
N THR A 18 -16.01 -8.99 -3.74
CA THR A 18 -16.77 -8.21 -4.74
C THR A 18 -18.08 -7.67 -4.18
N LYS A 19 -18.56 -8.25 -3.08
CA LYS A 19 -19.77 -7.76 -2.42
C LYS A 19 -19.52 -6.43 -1.73
N ARG A 20 -20.42 -5.50 -1.96
CA ARG A 20 -20.45 -4.20 -1.29
C ARG A 20 -21.44 -4.23 -0.14
N TYR A 21 -21.05 -3.67 1.00
CA TYR A 21 -21.87 -3.53 2.18
C TYR A 21 -21.94 -2.06 2.56
N GLU A 22 -23.10 -1.44 2.45
CA GLU A 22 -23.31 0.01 2.65
C GLU A 22 -22.88 0.52 4.04
N SER A 23 -22.86 -0.36 5.03
CA SER A 23 -22.44 -0.03 6.39
C SER A 23 -20.93 0.04 6.60
N PHE A 24 -20.12 -0.31 5.57
CA PHE A 24 -18.67 -0.35 5.66
C PHE A 24 -18.01 0.52 4.61
N ILE A 25 -16.96 1.24 5.03
CA ILE A 25 -15.96 1.80 4.12
C ILE A 25 -14.89 0.73 3.92
N THR A 26 -14.63 0.38 2.66
CA THR A 26 -13.68 -0.69 2.33
C THR A 26 -12.29 -0.14 2.07
N TRP A 27 -11.30 -0.79 2.69
CA TRP A 27 -9.88 -0.53 2.50
C TRP A 27 -9.21 -1.79 1.96
N GLY A 28 -8.33 -1.62 1.01
CA GLY A 28 -7.58 -2.74 0.46
C GLY A 28 -6.10 -2.42 0.32
N CYS A 29 -5.28 -3.44 0.06
CA CYS A 29 -3.86 -3.26 -0.10
C CYS A 29 -3.31 -3.93 -1.35
N ASN A 30 -2.36 -3.26 -1.99
CA ASN A 30 -1.60 -3.76 -3.14
C ASN A 30 -2.51 -4.34 -4.25
N ALA A 31 -2.41 -5.63 -4.58
CA ALA A 31 -3.06 -6.24 -5.75
C ALA A 31 -4.57 -6.48 -5.63
N ILE A 32 -5.24 -6.07 -4.56
CA ILE A 32 -6.70 -6.29 -4.45
C ILE A 32 -7.50 -5.62 -5.57
N HIS A 33 -6.95 -4.58 -6.19
CA HIS A 33 -7.53 -3.92 -7.36
C HIS A 33 -7.77 -4.87 -8.54
N ARG A 34 -7.06 -6.01 -8.59
CA ARG A 34 -7.28 -7.08 -9.57
C ARG A 34 -8.58 -7.84 -9.35
N ASP A 35 -9.05 -7.89 -8.10
CA ASP A 35 -10.23 -8.67 -7.69
C ASP A 35 -11.49 -7.81 -7.60
N CYS A 36 -11.36 -6.60 -7.03
CA CYS A 36 -12.51 -5.72 -6.79
C CYS A 36 -12.11 -4.24 -6.67
N VAL A 37 -13.11 -3.38 -6.71
CA VAL A 37 -12.97 -1.97 -6.36
C VAL A 37 -13.17 -1.81 -4.86
N VAL A 38 -12.26 -1.14 -4.18
CA VAL A 38 -12.38 -0.71 -2.78
C VAL A 38 -12.54 0.81 -2.70
N ASP A 39 -13.06 1.32 -1.58
CA ASP A 39 -13.21 2.78 -1.41
C ASP A 39 -11.85 3.47 -1.24
N ASN A 40 -10.88 2.78 -0.63
CA ASN A 40 -9.52 3.25 -0.44
C ASN A 40 -8.51 2.12 -0.72
N LEU A 41 -7.60 2.32 -1.65
CA LEU A 41 -6.54 1.37 -1.98
C LEU A 41 -5.19 1.89 -1.47
N VAL A 42 -4.50 1.12 -0.65
CA VAL A 42 -3.16 1.46 -0.13
C VAL A 42 -2.11 0.64 -0.87
N VAL A 43 -1.13 1.31 -1.46
CA VAL A 43 -0.06 0.67 -2.22
C VAL A 43 1.29 1.28 -1.84
N ILE A 44 2.18 0.46 -1.32
CA ILE A 44 3.49 0.89 -0.82
C ILE A 44 4.61 0.52 -1.79
N ASP A 45 4.51 -0.66 -2.40
CA ASP A 45 5.56 -1.18 -3.28
C ASP A 45 5.50 -0.51 -4.66
N TYR A 46 6.60 0.05 -5.14
CA TYR A 46 6.66 0.81 -6.39
C TYR A 46 6.17 0.04 -7.61
N ALA A 47 6.59 -1.20 -7.77
CA ALA A 47 6.14 -2.01 -8.90
C ALA A 47 4.62 -2.18 -8.90
N MET A 48 4.01 -2.32 -7.72
CA MET A 48 2.57 -2.42 -7.55
C MET A 48 1.88 -1.08 -7.80
N GLN A 49 2.47 0.04 -7.36
CA GLN A 49 1.96 1.38 -7.66
C GLN A 49 1.91 1.62 -9.18
N GLN A 50 2.96 1.22 -9.90
CA GLN A 50 2.99 1.30 -11.35
C GLN A 50 1.91 0.44 -12.01
N GLU A 51 1.68 -0.78 -11.51
CA GLU A 51 0.61 -1.65 -12.01
C GLU A 51 -0.76 -1.01 -11.80
N VAL A 52 -1.05 -0.51 -10.60
CA VAL A 52 -2.31 0.18 -10.28
C VAL A 52 -2.52 1.40 -11.18
N TYR A 53 -1.47 2.15 -11.43
CA TYR A 53 -1.53 3.31 -12.31
C TYR A 53 -1.76 2.91 -13.77
N GLN A 54 -0.99 1.93 -14.29
CA GLN A 54 -1.11 1.45 -15.67
C GLN A 54 -2.46 0.77 -15.95
N SER A 55 -3.09 0.18 -14.94
CA SER A 55 -4.44 -0.39 -15.05
C SER A 55 -5.56 0.65 -15.09
N GLU A 56 -5.21 1.94 -15.02
CA GLU A 56 -6.16 3.06 -14.93
C GLU A 56 -7.06 3.04 -13.67
N TYR A 57 -6.78 2.15 -12.71
CA TYR A 57 -7.55 2.06 -11.47
C TYR A 57 -7.54 3.37 -10.69
N ALA A 58 -6.38 4.02 -10.57
CA ALA A 58 -6.19 5.28 -9.86
C ALA A 58 -6.94 6.47 -10.50
N PHE A 59 -7.38 6.37 -11.76
CA PHE A 59 -8.13 7.43 -12.44
C PHE A 59 -9.56 7.58 -11.92
N SER A 60 -10.10 6.50 -11.36
CA SER A 60 -11.49 6.46 -10.90
C SER A 60 -11.65 6.15 -9.43
N ASN A 61 -10.61 5.58 -8.79
CA ASN A 61 -10.67 5.08 -7.44
C ASN A 61 -9.60 5.74 -6.56
N LYS A 62 -9.94 6.03 -5.32
CA LYS A 62 -9.03 6.65 -4.36
C LYS A 62 -7.89 5.69 -4.02
N CYS A 63 -6.65 6.16 -4.20
CA CYS A 63 -5.43 5.42 -3.91
C CYS A 63 -4.54 6.22 -2.96
N HIS A 64 -3.84 5.51 -2.09
CA HIS A 64 -2.84 6.06 -1.19
C HIS A 64 -1.51 5.40 -1.49
N PHE A 65 -0.54 6.18 -1.96
CA PHE A 65 0.77 5.71 -2.37
C PHE A 65 1.84 6.25 -1.45
N ALA A 66 2.79 5.42 -1.07
CA ALA A 66 3.94 5.80 -0.26
C ALA A 66 5.13 6.22 -1.12
N ASP A 67 5.95 7.08 -0.55
CA ASP A 67 7.27 7.46 -1.07
C ASP A 67 7.25 8.07 -2.49
N TRP A 68 6.22 8.82 -2.80
CA TRP A 68 6.13 9.58 -4.03
C TRP A 68 6.80 10.94 -3.86
N ALA A 69 7.90 11.15 -4.57
CA ALA A 69 8.50 12.47 -4.66
C ALA A 69 7.80 13.28 -5.76
N ILE A 70 7.06 14.31 -5.37
CA ILE A 70 6.48 15.27 -6.31
C ILE A 70 7.60 16.24 -6.67
N LEU A 71 7.88 16.36 -7.97
CA LEU A 71 8.84 17.30 -8.50
C LEU A 71 8.12 18.48 -9.15
N ASP A 72 8.06 19.59 -8.44
CA ASP A 72 7.55 20.84 -9.00
C ASP A 72 8.52 21.41 -10.03
N GLY A 73 7.97 21.86 -11.17
CA GLY A 73 8.73 22.58 -12.18
C GLY A 73 9.52 21.73 -13.19
N PHE A 74 9.27 20.43 -13.26
CA PHE A 74 9.74 19.59 -14.35
C PHE A 74 8.64 19.44 -15.39
N ASP A 75 8.93 19.79 -16.63
CA ASP A 75 8.02 19.53 -17.74
C ASP A 75 8.34 18.21 -18.45
N PRO A 76 7.43 17.66 -19.27
CA PRO A 76 7.65 16.42 -19.99
C PRO A 76 8.85 16.44 -20.95
N GLU A 77 9.17 17.58 -21.56
CA GLU A 77 10.30 17.71 -22.46
C GLU A 77 11.62 17.60 -21.69
N PHE A 78 11.73 18.33 -20.58
CA PHE A 78 12.88 18.23 -19.68
C PHE A 78 13.10 16.79 -19.20
N MET A 79 12.02 16.08 -18.85
CA MET A 79 12.12 14.71 -18.37
C MET A 79 12.60 13.75 -19.47
N LYS A 80 12.09 13.89 -20.71
CA LYS A 80 12.54 13.11 -21.87
C LYS A 80 14.00 13.34 -22.23
N GLU A 81 14.49 14.57 -22.10
CA GLU A 81 15.89 14.90 -22.37
C GLU A 81 16.84 14.32 -21.32
N ASN A 82 16.42 14.24 -20.08
CA ASN A 82 17.27 13.89 -18.96
C ASN A 82 17.18 12.43 -18.49
N PHE A 83 16.12 11.71 -18.87
CA PHE A 83 15.86 10.34 -18.43
C PHE A 83 15.60 9.41 -19.63
N SER A 84 15.97 8.14 -19.50
CA SER A 84 15.73 7.16 -20.56
C SER A 84 14.25 6.83 -20.69
N SER A 85 13.80 6.47 -21.89
CA SER A 85 12.42 6.07 -22.16
C SER A 85 11.94 4.86 -21.32
N GLU A 86 12.85 4.00 -20.87
CA GLU A 86 12.54 2.87 -19.99
C GLU A 86 12.11 3.28 -18.58
N ASN A 87 12.42 4.53 -18.20
CA ASN A 87 12.13 5.08 -16.89
C ASN A 87 11.00 6.11 -16.92
N ILE A 88 10.37 6.35 -18.07
CA ILE A 88 9.30 7.33 -18.22
C ILE A 88 8.00 6.61 -18.53
N PHE A 89 7.05 6.71 -17.61
CA PHE A 89 5.68 6.30 -17.84
C PHE A 89 4.87 7.52 -18.23
N GLU A 90 4.54 7.63 -19.50
CA GLU A 90 3.67 8.70 -19.98
C GLU A 90 2.23 8.38 -19.58
N THR A 91 1.58 9.34 -18.96
CA THR A 91 0.13 9.26 -18.88
C THR A 91 -0.45 9.56 -20.25
N PRO A 92 -1.53 8.90 -20.69
CA PRO A 92 -2.19 9.25 -21.93
C PRO A 92 -2.92 10.62 -21.87
N LYS A 93 -2.68 11.40 -20.83
CA LYS A 93 -3.37 12.65 -20.54
C LYS A 93 -2.55 13.84 -21.03
N THR A 94 -3.28 14.83 -21.52
CA THR A 94 -2.72 16.14 -21.90
C THR A 94 -2.81 17.16 -20.76
N ASP A 95 -3.55 16.86 -19.69
CA ASP A 95 -3.88 17.73 -18.56
C ASP A 95 -3.18 17.32 -17.26
N TRP A 96 -1.89 16.97 -17.35
CA TRP A 96 -1.09 16.70 -16.16
C TRP A 96 -0.83 18.00 -15.36
N ASP A 97 -0.79 17.88 -14.04
CA ASP A 97 -0.49 18.96 -13.10
C ASP A 97 0.66 18.65 -12.14
N LYS A 98 1.04 17.38 -12.02
CA LYS A 98 2.12 16.91 -11.15
C LYS A 98 3.00 15.91 -11.86
N CYS A 99 4.30 16.04 -11.67
CA CYS A 99 5.28 15.04 -12.03
C CYS A 99 5.70 14.27 -10.79
N VAL A 100 5.55 12.95 -10.82
CA VAL A 100 5.91 12.08 -9.71
C VAL A 100 7.08 11.20 -10.11
N VAL A 101 8.07 11.14 -9.25
CA VAL A 101 9.27 10.32 -9.45
C VAL A 101 9.36 9.27 -8.36
N GLN A 102 9.51 8.02 -8.79
CA GLN A 102 9.71 6.88 -7.90
C GLN A 102 11.04 6.21 -8.19
N GLY A 103 11.81 5.89 -7.17
CA GLY A 103 12.96 5.01 -7.30
C GLY A 103 12.51 3.57 -7.60
N LYS A 104 13.31 2.82 -8.35
CA LYS A 104 13.11 1.37 -8.53
C LYS A 104 13.25 0.61 -7.21
N ASP A 105 14.02 1.16 -6.29
CA ASP A 105 14.17 0.65 -4.92
C ASP A 105 14.14 1.83 -3.93
N ASN A 106 13.22 1.77 -2.97
CA ASN A 106 13.01 2.82 -1.97
C ASN A 106 14.25 3.05 -1.10
N ALA A 107 14.80 1.96 -0.58
CA ALA A 107 15.93 2.02 0.35
C ALA A 107 17.16 2.62 -0.33
N ASP A 108 17.35 2.29 -1.61
CA ASP A 108 18.46 2.78 -2.40
C ASP A 108 18.29 4.26 -2.79
N ALA A 109 17.07 4.71 -3.06
CA ALA A 109 16.82 6.11 -3.42
C ALA A 109 17.18 7.07 -2.29
N GLU A 110 16.79 6.78 -1.05
CA GLU A 110 17.10 7.61 0.11
C GLU A 110 18.57 7.56 0.50
N SER A 111 19.11 6.35 0.54
CA SER A 111 20.54 6.14 0.81
C SER A 111 21.39 6.87 -0.20
N ASN A 112 21.00 6.83 -1.48
CA ASN A 112 21.71 7.48 -2.55
C ASN A 112 21.57 9.00 -2.50
N TYR A 113 20.38 9.52 -2.16
CA TYR A 113 20.18 10.96 -1.96
C TYR A 113 21.12 11.50 -0.88
N ALA A 114 21.14 10.88 0.28
CA ALA A 114 22.04 11.29 1.37
C ALA A 114 23.53 11.22 0.95
N ARG A 115 23.93 10.18 0.24
CA ARG A 115 25.29 10.02 -0.27
C ARG A 115 25.67 11.10 -1.27
N ILE A 116 24.79 11.43 -2.20
CA ILE A 116 25.04 12.44 -3.24
C ILE A 116 25.02 13.84 -2.63
N HIS A 117 24.08 14.14 -1.76
CA HIS A 117 24.02 15.41 -1.02
C HIS A 117 25.32 15.69 -0.26
N ASN A 118 25.85 14.70 0.44
CA ASN A 118 27.11 14.82 1.17
C ASN A 118 28.33 14.99 0.24
N LYS A 119 28.25 14.44 -0.98
CA LYS A 119 29.34 14.53 -1.98
C LYS A 119 29.37 15.86 -2.71
N PHE A 120 28.22 16.51 -2.84
CA PHE A 120 28.06 17.77 -3.60
C PHE A 120 27.35 18.81 -2.72
N PRO A 121 27.99 19.25 -1.60
CA PRO A 121 27.42 20.26 -0.75
C PRO A 121 27.28 21.59 -1.50
N GLY A 122 26.09 22.15 -1.54
CA GLY A 122 25.80 23.39 -2.27
C GLY A 122 25.29 23.18 -3.71
N MET A 123 25.07 21.93 -4.14
CA MET A 123 24.33 21.68 -5.36
C MET A 123 22.86 22.10 -5.18
N ASP A 124 22.27 22.68 -6.22
CA ASP A 124 20.85 23.01 -6.25
C ASP A 124 20.01 21.74 -5.99
N GLU A 125 18.93 21.89 -5.24
CA GLU A 125 18.06 20.77 -4.84
C GLU A 125 17.52 20.00 -6.05
N LYS A 126 17.15 20.70 -7.12
CA LYS A 126 16.69 20.13 -8.38
C LYS A 126 17.77 19.27 -9.05
N ASP A 127 18.98 19.82 -9.18
CA ASP A 127 20.11 19.11 -9.79
C ASP A 127 20.54 17.91 -8.93
N LEU A 128 20.46 18.05 -7.60
CA LEU A 128 20.76 16.99 -6.65
C LEU A 128 19.78 15.82 -6.82
N ARG A 129 18.48 16.10 -6.91
CA ARG A 129 17.44 15.09 -7.12
C ARG A 129 17.61 14.41 -8.47
N ILE A 130 17.81 15.17 -9.55
CA ILE A 130 18.06 14.60 -10.90
C ILE A 130 19.24 13.63 -10.84
N LYS A 131 20.35 14.06 -10.23
CA LYS A 131 21.55 13.23 -10.15
C LYS A 131 21.33 11.97 -9.32
N CYS A 132 20.66 12.11 -8.19
CA CYS A 132 20.29 10.99 -7.35
C CYS A 132 19.44 9.98 -8.12
N TYR A 133 18.46 10.48 -8.80
CA TYR A 133 17.50 9.66 -9.51
C TYR A 133 18.06 9.00 -10.77
N LYS A 134 18.97 9.64 -11.49
CA LYS A 134 19.66 9.01 -12.63
C LYS A 134 20.46 7.77 -12.25
N ASP A 135 21.01 7.76 -11.04
CA ASP A 135 21.88 6.67 -10.58
C ASP A 135 21.10 5.43 -10.09
N VAL A 136 19.86 5.58 -9.65
CA VAL A 136 19.06 4.47 -9.09
C VAL A 136 18.03 3.86 -10.05
N GLY A 137 17.81 4.48 -11.18
CA GLY A 137 16.73 4.10 -12.09
C GLY A 137 15.35 4.51 -11.55
N LEU A 138 14.57 5.15 -12.38
CA LEU A 138 13.36 5.83 -11.98
C LEU A 138 12.18 5.41 -12.82
N TYR A 139 11.04 5.41 -12.15
CA TYR A 139 9.76 5.54 -12.79
C TYR A 139 9.29 6.98 -12.67
N ILE A 140 8.90 7.59 -13.78
CA ILE A 140 8.40 8.95 -13.84
C ILE A 140 6.98 8.91 -14.36
N THR A 141 6.07 9.51 -13.63
CA THR A 141 4.65 9.50 -13.96
C THR A 141 4.10 10.91 -13.85
N TRP A 142 3.32 11.34 -14.82
CA TRP A 142 2.57 12.58 -14.77
C TRP A 142 1.14 12.31 -14.33
N LEU A 143 0.74 12.93 -13.24
CA LEU A 143 -0.62 12.87 -12.73
C LEU A 143 -1.44 14.04 -13.29
N GLY A 144 -2.63 13.75 -13.78
CA GLY A 144 -3.60 14.77 -14.14
C GLY A 144 -4.53 15.12 -12.97
N GLN A 145 -5.31 16.19 -13.13
CA GLN A 145 -6.25 16.67 -12.10
C GLN A 145 -7.31 15.64 -11.70
N LYS A 146 -7.54 14.64 -12.53
CA LYS A 146 -8.53 13.56 -12.27
C LYS A 146 -7.95 12.39 -11.49
N ASP A 147 -6.65 12.32 -11.35
CA ASP A 147 -6.02 11.19 -10.65
C ASP A 147 -6.28 11.29 -9.16
N ARG A 148 -6.79 10.21 -8.60
CA ARG A 148 -7.18 10.11 -7.19
C ARG A 148 -6.10 9.44 -6.36
N VAL A 149 -4.90 9.99 -6.44
CA VAL A 149 -3.75 9.50 -5.66
C VAL A 149 -3.43 10.51 -4.59
N GLU A 150 -3.42 10.03 -3.35
CA GLU A 150 -2.98 10.76 -2.17
C GLU A 150 -1.63 10.21 -1.71
N ASP A 151 -0.74 11.09 -1.29
CA ASP A 151 0.53 10.71 -0.67
C ASP A 151 0.29 10.24 0.77
N ILE A 152 1.00 9.20 1.18
CA ILE A 152 0.94 8.72 2.55
C ILE A 152 1.99 9.46 3.38
N ASP A 153 1.56 10.38 4.21
CA ASP A 153 2.39 10.99 5.24
C ASP A 153 2.45 10.07 6.47
N PHE A 154 3.27 9.02 6.39
CA PHE A 154 3.25 7.97 7.41
C PHE A 154 4.60 7.27 7.60
N PRO A 155 4.83 6.61 8.75
CA PRO A 155 6.10 5.94 9.01
C PRO A 155 6.49 4.98 7.88
N ARG A 156 7.68 5.21 7.33
CA ARG A 156 8.27 4.38 6.29
C ARG A 156 8.49 2.96 6.80
N ASN A 157 8.45 1.99 5.87
CA ASN A 157 8.66 0.57 6.13
C ASN A 157 7.50 -0.18 6.83
N TRP A 158 6.30 0.38 6.89
CA TRP A 158 5.13 -0.38 7.29
C TRP A 158 4.55 -1.15 6.10
N SER A 159 3.93 -2.31 6.38
CA SER A 159 3.26 -3.07 5.32
C SER A 159 2.00 -2.35 4.82
N ALA A 160 1.63 -2.57 3.56
CA ALA A 160 0.43 -1.95 2.99
C ALA A 160 -0.85 -2.28 3.79
N GLY A 161 -0.96 -3.50 4.32
CA GLY A 161 -2.11 -3.90 5.14
C GLY A 161 -2.20 -3.14 6.46
N THR A 162 -1.09 -3.02 7.20
CA THR A 162 -1.06 -2.26 8.46
C THR A 162 -1.25 -0.77 8.24
N THR A 163 -0.68 -0.24 7.16
CA THR A 163 -0.90 1.15 6.74
C THR A 163 -2.37 1.41 6.42
N ALA A 164 -3.06 0.48 5.75
CA ALA A 164 -4.50 0.62 5.46
C ALA A 164 -5.35 0.66 6.74
N ILE A 165 -5.00 -0.14 7.77
CA ILE A 165 -5.67 -0.09 9.06
C ILE A 165 -5.45 1.26 9.73
N HIS A 166 -4.20 1.74 9.76
CA HIS A 166 -3.87 3.02 10.38
C HIS A 166 -4.60 4.19 9.72
N LEU A 167 -4.58 4.28 8.38
CA LEU A 167 -5.28 5.31 7.64
C LEU A 167 -6.80 5.26 7.87
N ALA A 168 -7.39 4.06 7.94
CA ALA A 168 -8.79 3.90 8.27
C ALA A 168 -9.14 4.49 9.65
N CYS A 169 -8.26 4.29 10.64
CA CYS A 169 -8.41 4.88 11.98
C CYS A 169 -8.24 6.41 11.94
N GLN A 170 -7.25 6.93 11.21
CA GLN A 170 -7.06 8.37 11.04
C GLN A 170 -8.26 9.04 10.36
N GLU A 171 -8.91 8.38 9.41
CA GLU A 171 -10.15 8.86 8.78
C GLU A 171 -11.40 8.67 9.66
N GLY A 172 -11.25 8.26 10.92
CA GLY A 172 -12.30 8.24 11.93
C GLY A 172 -13.09 6.93 12.01
N ALA A 173 -12.48 5.80 11.65
CA ALA A 173 -13.09 4.51 11.95
C ALA A 173 -13.11 4.26 13.47
N ASP A 174 -14.26 3.88 14.01
CA ASP A 174 -14.46 3.47 15.40
C ASP A 174 -14.58 1.94 15.54
N GLU A 175 -14.88 1.25 14.44
CA GLU A 175 -14.81 -0.20 14.33
C GLU A 175 -14.02 -0.58 13.05
N VAL A 176 -12.99 -1.43 13.18
CA VAL A 176 -12.18 -1.92 12.07
C VAL A 176 -12.24 -3.45 12.01
N TYR A 177 -12.67 -3.99 10.88
CA TYR A 177 -12.73 -5.43 10.62
C TYR A 177 -11.56 -5.80 9.70
N MET A 178 -10.67 -6.68 10.18
CA MET A 178 -9.43 -7.06 9.52
C MET A 178 -9.57 -8.46 8.90
N LEU A 179 -9.62 -8.55 7.56
CA LEU A 179 -9.77 -9.78 6.80
C LEU A 179 -8.46 -10.14 6.07
N GLY A 180 -8.03 -11.39 6.12
CA GLY A 180 -6.79 -11.81 5.47
C GLY A 180 -5.51 -11.32 6.16
N PHE A 181 -5.56 -11.12 7.47
CA PHE A 181 -4.38 -10.80 8.30
C PHE A 181 -3.87 -12.05 9.00
N ASP A 182 -3.63 -13.11 8.25
CA ASP A 182 -3.31 -14.45 8.75
C ASP A 182 -1.96 -14.54 9.45
N LEU A 183 -1.12 -13.55 9.28
CA LEU A 183 0.28 -13.53 9.63
C LEU A 183 1.08 -14.69 8.99
N SER A 184 2.20 -14.37 8.39
CA SER A 184 3.04 -15.38 7.77
C SER A 184 3.81 -16.17 8.84
N ASN A 185 4.32 -17.33 8.46
CA ASN A 185 5.19 -18.16 9.31
C ASN A 185 6.37 -18.62 8.47
N SER A 186 7.61 -18.31 8.90
CA SER A 186 8.83 -18.66 8.19
C SER A 186 9.09 -20.17 8.02
N ASN A 187 8.38 -21.01 8.78
CA ASN A 187 8.47 -22.47 8.70
C ASN A 187 7.39 -23.09 7.78
N LYS A 188 6.53 -22.27 7.19
CA LYS A 188 5.46 -22.70 6.27
C LYS A 188 5.63 -22.00 4.91
N PRO A 189 4.98 -22.50 3.84
CA PRO A 189 4.88 -21.76 2.58
C PRO A 189 4.26 -20.38 2.78
N ILE A 190 4.55 -19.47 1.85
CA ILE A 190 3.99 -18.12 1.85
C ILE A 190 2.46 -18.15 1.86
N ASN A 191 1.89 -17.40 2.79
CA ASN A 191 0.44 -17.23 2.94
C ASN A 191 0.03 -15.90 2.30
N ASN A 192 -0.31 -15.96 1.01
CA ASN A 192 -0.74 -14.79 0.24
C ASN A 192 -1.60 -15.24 -0.94
N VAL A 193 -2.75 -14.61 -1.13
CA VAL A 193 -3.70 -14.95 -2.21
C VAL A 193 -3.13 -14.71 -3.61
N TYR A 194 -2.17 -13.80 -3.74
CA TYR A 194 -1.53 -13.42 -5.02
C TYR A 194 -0.17 -14.10 -5.25
N LYS A 195 0.25 -15.03 -4.38
CA LYS A 195 1.50 -15.76 -4.59
C LYS A 195 1.56 -16.39 -5.97
N GLY A 196 2.74 -16.34 -6.59
CA GLY A 196 2.97 -16.86 -7.95
C GLY A 196 2.43 -15.98 -9.08
N THR A 197 1.89 -14.80 -8.77
CA THR A 197 1.52 -13.78 -9.76
C THR A 197 2.59 -12.68 -9.84
N ASP A 198 2.46 -11.77 -10.82
CA ASP A 198 3.38 -10.66 -11.00
C ASP A 198 3.53 -9.84 -9.72
N HIS A 199 4.75 -9.41 -9.41
CA HIS A 199 5.16 -8.67 -8.21
C HIS A 199 5.00 -9.42 -6.88
N TYR A 200 4.72 -10.72 -6.90
CA TYR A 200 4.64 -11.59 -5.73
C TYR A 200 5.60 -12.77 -5.81
N LEU A 201 5.98 -13.28 -4.65
CA LEU A 201 6.86 -14.44 -4.56
C LEU A 201 6.21 -15.70 -5.15
N PRO A 202 7.02 -16.63 -5.70
CA PRO A 202 6.56 -17.92 -6.17
C PRO A 202 5.76 -18.71 -5.11
N ASN A 203 4.90 -19.62 -5.57
CA ASN A 203 4.01 -20.41 -4.71
C ASN A 203 4.73 -21.26 -3.65
N ASP A 204 5.94 -21.69 -3.95
CA ASP A 204 6.80 -22.56 -3.12
C ASP A 204 7.73 -21.76 -2.20
N SER A 205 7.69 -20.44 -2.26
CA SER A 205 8.49 -19.58 -1.39
C SER A 205 8.15 -19.79 0.07
N LYS A 206 9.14 -19.66 0.94
CA LYS A 206 8.94 -19.66 2.38
C LYS A 206 8.20 -18.40 2.83
N GLY A 207 7.39 -18.54 3.85
CA GLY A 207 6.73 -17.40 4.49
C GLY A 207 7.73 -16.49 5.21
N PHE A 208 7.28 -15.30 5.53
CA PHE A 208 8.07 -14.31 6.28
C PHE A 208 7.92 -14.52 7.79
N ASN A 209 8.90 -14.01 8.56
CA ASN A 209 8.74 -13.86 9.99
C ASN A 209 7.72 -12.74 10.27
N PRO A 210 6.64 -12.99 11.01
CA PRO A 210 5.59 -12.02 11.22
C PRO A 210 5.89 -10.93 12.26
N VAL A 211 7.07 -10.95 12.90
CA VAL A 211 7.41 -10.07 14.04
C VAL A 211 7.19 -8.59 13.71
N ASN A 212 7.60 -8.14 12.53
CA ASN A 212 7.41 -6.74 12.14
C ASN A 212 5.93 -6.39 11.98
N TRP A 213 5.14 -7.26 11.36
CA TRP A 213 3.70 -7.03 11.19
C TRP A 213 2.96 -7.02 12.52
N ILE A 214 3.32 -7.93 13.43
CA ILE A 214 2.76 -7.96 14.79
C ILE A 214 3.09 -6.65 15.52
N SER A 215 4.34 -6.20 15.47
CA SER A 215 4.77 -4.94 16.11
C SER A 215 4.02 -3.72 15.54
N GLN A 216 3.83 -3.66 14.22
CA GLN A 216 3.06 -2.60 13.58
C GLN A 216 1.59 -2.61 14.02
N LEU A 217 0.95 -3.79 14.05
CA LEU A 217 -0.41 -3.93 14.52
C LEU A 217 -0.56 -3.54 16.00
N GLU A 218 0.35 -3.97 16.86
CA GLU A 218 0.34 -3.60 18.28
C GLU A 218 0.49 -2.09 18.48
N THR A 219 1.33 -1.44 17.69
CA THR A 219 1.45 0.03 17.71
C THR A 219 0.12 0.68 17.35
N ILE A 220 -0.57 0.20 16.32
CA ILE A 220 -1.90 0.71 15.93
C ILE A 220 -2.93 0.50 17.04
N PHE A 221 -2.97 -0.69 17.64
CA PHE A 221 -3.93 -1.01 18.71
C PHE A 221 -3.70 -0.15 19.96
N ASP A 222 -2.46 0.21 20.26
CA ASP A 222 -2.12 1.10 21.37
C ASP A 222 -2.44 2.57 21.05
N GLU A 223 -2.14 3.03 19.84
CA GLU A 223 -2.40 4.40 19.39
C GLU A 223 -3.90 4.69 19.31
N PHE A 224 -4.67 3.76 18.78
CA PHE A 224 -6.12 3.88 18.61
C PHE A 224 -6.88 3.02 19.63
N HIS A 225 -6.57 3.19 20.92
CA HIS A 225 -7.11 2.35 21.99
C HIS A 225 -8.66 2.43 22.14
N GLU A 226 -9.29 3.49 21.64
CA GLU A 226 -10.74 3.67 21.61
C GLU A 226 -11.40 2.97 20.40
N VAL A 227 -10.61 2.55 19.40
CA VAL A 227 -11.11 1.84 18.23
C VAL A 227 -11.27 0.37 18.53
N LYS A 228 -12.41 -0.20 18.15
CA LYS A 228 -12.65 -1.64 18.24
C LYS A 228 -12.12 -2.35 17.01
N PHE A 229 -11.10 -3.15 17.17
CA PHE A 229 -10.55 -3.99 16.11
C PHE A 229 -11.18 -5.38 16.16
N THR A 230 -11.74 -5.86 15.06
CA THR A 230 -12.26 -7.22 14.92
C THR A 230 -11.41 -7.98 13.92
N TRP A 231 -10.62 -8.91 14.42
CA TRP A 231 -9.81 -9.80 13.59
C TRP A 231 -10.65 -10.94 13.07
N VAL A 232 -10.89 -10.97 11.75
CA VAL A 232 -11.70 -12.03 11.12
C VAL A 232 -10.79 -13.20 10.76
N VAL A 233 -11.08 -14.37 11.34
CA VAL A 233 -10.17 -15.50 11.36
C VAL A 233 -10.83 -16.82 11.00
N ASN A 234 -10.02 -17.81 10.66
CA ASN A 234 -10.41 -19.21 10.58
C ASN A 234 -10.25 -19.90 11.94
N ASN A 235 -10.81 -21.10 12.09
CA ASN A 235 -10.91 -21.82 13.36
C ASN A 235 -9.57 -22.18 14.03
N ASP A 236 -8.48 -22.21 13.28
CA ASP A 236 -7.14 -22.60 13.72
C ASP A 236 -6.20 -21.40 14.01
N PHE A 237 -6.77 -20.19 14.00
CA PHE A 237 -5.98 -18.99 14.27
C PHE A 237 -5.61 -18.87 15.76
N ILE A 238 -4.33 -18.57 16.02
CA ILE A 238 -3.82 -18.28 17.34
C ILE A 238 -3.57 -16.78 17.45
N SER A 239 -4.18 -16.16 18.43
CA SER A 239 -4.02 -14.72 18.67
C SER A 239 -2.57 -14.35 18.99
N PRO A 240 -1.97 -13.39 18.29
CA PRO A 240 -0.64 -12.86 18.61
C PRO A 240 -0.68 -11.75 19.67
N THR A 241 -1.87 -11.28 20.07
CA THR A 241 -2.06 -10.14 20.98
C THR A 241 -3.15 -10.41 22.01
N SER A 242 -3.07 -9.72 23.15
CA SER A 242 -4.05 -9.74 24.21
C SER A 242 -4.63 -8.34 24.51
N ARG A 243 -4.54 -7.40 23.57
CA ARG A 243 -5.07 -6.04 23.72
C ARG A 243 -6.60 -6.07 23.90
N ASN A 244 -7.13 -5.27 24.83
CA ASN A 244 -8.55 -5.25 25.19
C ASN A 244 -9.47 -4.75 24.08
N ASN A 245 -8.97 -3.93 23.16
CA ASN A 245 -9.69 -3.40 22.02
C ASN A 245 -9.64 -4.32 20.79
N VAL A 246 -8.99 -5.51 20.88
CA VAL A 246 -8.89 -6.50 19.82
C VAL A 246 -9.82 -7.68 20.10
N HIS A 247 -10.73 -7.93 19.20
CA HIS A 247 -11.72 -9.01 19.25
C HIS A 247 -11.51 -9.97 18.08
N TYR A 248 -12.08 -11.18 18.18
CA TYR A 248 -11.98 -12.20 17.15
C TYR A 248 -13.36 -12.60 16.67
N MET A 249 -13.49 -12.81 15.36
CA MET A 249 -14.74 -13.23 14.73
C MET A 249 -14.45 -14.26 13.65
N PHE A 250 -15.28 -15.27 13.47
CA PHE A 250 -15.19 -16.16 12.34
C PHE A 250 -15.85 -15.56 11.09
N TYR A 251 -15.34 -15.89 9.89
CA TYR A 251 -15.93 -15.43 8.63
C TYR A 251 -17.45 -15.70 8.52
N LYS A 252 -17.92 -16.87 8.97
CA LYS A 252 -19.35 -17.22 8.97
C LYS A 252 -20.23 -16.29 9.83
N ASP A 253 -19.65 -15.67 10.85
CA ASP A 253 -20.38 -14.76 11.75
C ASP A 253 -20.32 -13.32 11.20
N LEU A 254 -19.25 -12.94 10.52
CA LEU A 254 -19.19 -11.69 9.77
C LEU A 254 -20.22 -11.68 8.62
N ASP A 255 -20.39 -12.79 7.90
CA ASP A 255 -21.39 -12.90 6.83
C ASP A 255 -22.81 -12.64 7.34
N LYS A 256 -23.16 -13.15 8.52
CA LYS A 256 -24.45 -12.85 9.17
C LYS A 256 -24.60 -11.37 9.55
N LEU A 257 -23.52 -10.74 10.04
CA LEU A 257 -23.51 -9.31 10.39
C LEU A 257 -23.75 -8.43 9.18
N CYS A 258 -23.24 -8.81 8.02
CA CYS A 258 -23.32 -8.06 6.77
C CYS A 258 -24.65 -8.26 6.02
N GLN A 259 -25.49 -9.21 6.41
CA GLN A 259 -26.80 -9.48 5.78
C GLN A 259 -27.96 -8.71 6.44
N VAL A 260 -27.71 -8.00 7.52
CA VAL A 260 -28.66 -7.16 8.26
C VAL A 260 -28.55 -5.72 7.82
#